data_fafd40c1cb337ea7dd044a54ed959d3b
#
_entry.id   fafd40c1cb337ea7dd044a54ed959d3b
#
_cell.length_a   1.000
_cell.length_b   1.000
_cell.length_c   1.000
_cell.angle_alpha   90.00
_cell.angle_beta   90.00
_cell.angle_gamma   90.00
#
_symmetry.space_group_name_H-M   'P 1'
#
loop_
_entity.id
_entity.type
_entity.pdbx_description
1 polymer ?
#
loop_
_entity_poly.entity_id
_entity_poly.type
_entity_poly.pdbx_seq_one_letter_code
_entity_poly.pdbx_strand_id
1 'polypeptide(L)'
;TGTINVFSSSYVLAAMNFENPYYFLQRHLAWVFLGLLACWLCRRMNYQRMRGWMFLGMGVTVFLLIAVLFVGTTINGAQRWIALGPLSFQPAEFAKLMAVLMGAFSIAAVLSKEHFRLDRDGGRVFTPFASILVMAFLVYREPDFGTACIVFGVPLLMALVLLVPPRRWLWIVPPTVLAAFAIGMLQPYRMKRLEVWFDPWSDARDAGYQM
;
A
#
# COMPACT_ATOMS: atom_id res chain seq x y z
N THR A 1 -8.51 5.29 21.79
CA THR A 1 -7.74 6.54 21.54
C THR A 1 -8.00 7.10 20.14
N GLY A 2 -7.82 6.33 19.04
CA GLY A 2 -8.00 6.82 17.66
C GLY A 2 -9.36 7.46 17.37
N THR A 3 -10.46 6.86 17.85
CA THR A 3 -11.82 7.40 17.68
C THR A 3 -12.01 8.75 18.36
N ILE A 4 -11.41 8.94 19.55
CA ILE A 4 -11.46 10.21 20.28
C ILE A 4 -10.67 11.29 19.52
N ASN A 5 -9.51 10.94 18.99
CA ASN A 5 -8.70 11.87 18.21
C ASN A 5 -9.43 12.30 16.92
N VAL A 6 -10.07 11.36 16.20
CA VAL A 6 -10.87 11.70 15.01
C VAL A 6 -12.01 12.66 15.39
N PHE A 7 -12.73 12.40 16.47
CA PHE A 7 -13.80 13.27 16.92
C PHE A 7 -13.28 14.66 17.29
N SER A 8 -12.23 14.73 18.12
CA SER A 8 -11.67 16.00 18.59
C SER A 8 -11.16 16.88 17.44
N SER A 9 -10.45 16.28 16.48
CA SER A 9 -9.85 17.03 15.35
C SER A 9 -10.86 17.42 14.27
N SER A 10 -11.95 16.68 14.12
CA SER A 10 -12.91 16.90 13.04
C SER A 10 -14.21 17.60 13.46
N TYR A 11 -14.44 17.80 14.77
CA TYR A 11 -15.68 18.36 15.30
C TYR A 11 -16.04 19.72 14.70
N VAL A 12 -15.10 20.66 14.72
CA VAL A 12 -15.32 22.02 14.19
C VAL A 12 -15.52 22.00 12.68
N LEU A 13 -14.70 21.26 11.95
CA LEU A 13 -14.81 21.11 10.50
C LEU A 13 -16.13 20.45 10.07
N ALA A 14 -16.60 19.48 10.85
CA ALA A 14 -17.87 18.80 10.60
C ALA A 14 -19.07 19.74 10.83
N ALA A 15 -19.03 20.53 11.90
CA ALA A 15 -20.07 21.51 12.20
C ALA A 15 -20.17 22.61 11.13
N MET A 16 -19.02 23.07 10.61
CA MET A 16 -18.98 24.14 9.60
C MET A 16 -19.40 23.68 8.19
N ASN A 17 -19.00 22.46 7.79
CA ASN A 17 -19.19 21.99 6.42
C ASN A 17 -20.43 21.11 6.21
N PHE A 18 -20.91 20.43 7.25
CA PHE A 18 -21.98 19.42 7.13
C PHE A 18 -23.16 19.65 8.09
N GLU A 19 -23.17 20.75 8.84
CA GLU A 19 -24.19 21.07 9.84
C GLU A 19 -24.41 19.98 10.89
N ASN A 20 -23.52 18.95 10.89
CA ASN A 20 -23.56 17.80 11.81
C ASN A 20 -22.17 17.54 12.40
N PRO A 21 -21.94 17.90 13.68
CA PRO A 21 -20.64 17.72 14.32
C PRO A 21 -20.17 16.25 14.40
N TYR A 22 -21.10 15.30 14.31
CA TYR A 22 -20.82 13.86 14.42
C TYR A 22 -20.62 13.17 13.06
N TYR A 23 -20.65 13.90 11.93
CA TYR A 23 -20.58 13.32 10.60
C TYR A 23 -19.34 12.42 10.42
N PHE A 24 -18.16 12.91 10.73
CA PHE A 24 -16.92 12.12 10.60
C PHE A 24 -16.83 10.99 11.64
N LEU A 25 -17.34 11.20 12.84
CA LEU A 25 -17.37 10.18 13.88
C LEU A 25 -18.24 8.98 13.47
N GLN A 26 -19.43 9.22 12.93
CA GLN A 26 -20.34 8.16 12.47
C GLN A 26 -19.71 7.33 11.34
N ARG A 27 -19.09 7.99 10.36
CA ARG A 27 -18.35 7.31 9.29
C ARG A 27 -17.19 6.50 9.84
N HIS A 28 -16.42 7.05 10.77
CA HIS A 28 -15.30 6.34 11.40
C HIS A 28 -15.78 5.09 12.16
N LEU A 29 -16.83 5.20 12.95
CA LEU A 29 -17.40 4.06 13.67
C LEU A 29 -17.93 2.98 12.72
N ALA A 30 -18.57 3.35 11.61
CA ALA A 30 -19.01 2.40 10.60
C ALA A 30 -17.83 1.62 10.00
N TRP A 31 -16.72 2.31 9.67
CA TRP A 31 -15.51 1.66 9.16
C TRP A 31 -14.81 0.78 10.22
N VAL A 32 -14.78 1.21 11.48
CA VAL A 32 -14.26 0.39 12.58
C VAL A 32 -15.08 -0.88 12.73
N PHE A 33 -16.42 -0.78 12.72
CA PHE A 33 -17.31 -1.95 12.79
C PHE A 33 -17.09 -2.91 11.63
N LEU A 34 -17.05 -2.40 10.40
CA LEU A 34 -16.76 -3.22 9.20
C LEU A 34 -15.38 -3.88 9.28
N GLY A 35 -14.37 -3.15 9.77
CA GLY A 35 -13.02 -3.69 9.96
C GLY A 35 -12.97 -4.81 11.00
N LEU A 36 -13.66 -4.66 12.12
CA LEU A 36 -13.78 -5.70 13.14
C LEU A 36 -14.53 -6.93 12.63
N LEU A 37 -15.61 -6.73 11.87
CA LEU A 37 -16.34 -7.82 11.23
C LEU A 37 -15.46 -8.56 10.22
N ALA A 38 -14.72 -7.84 9.37
CA ALA A 38 -13.79 -8.44 8.43
C ALA A 38 -12.69 -9.23 9.15
N CYS A 39 -12.12 -8.68 10.23
CA CYS A 39 -11.12 -9.36 11.05
C CYS A 39 -11.69 -10.66 11.64
N TRP A 40 -12.91 -10.62 12.18
CA TRP A 40 -13.58 -11.80 12.72
C TRP A 40 -13.87 -12.88 11.66
N LEU A 41 -14.28 -12.48 10.45
CA LEU A 41 -14.46 -13.40 9.33
C LEU A 41 -13.12 -14.02 8.89
N CYS A 42 -12.08 -13.21 8.72
CA CYS A 42 -10.75 -13.67 8.31
C CYS A 42 -10.14 -14.65 9.32
N ARG A 43 -10.38 -14.45 10.63
CA ARG A 43 -9.94 -15.40 11.67
C ARG A 43 -10.48 -16.82 11.47
N ARG A 44 -11.68 -16.95 10.87
CA ARG A 44 -12.32 -18.26 10.61
C ARG A 44 -11.93 -18.87 9.26
N MET A 45 -11.25 -18.12 8.41
CA MET A 45 -10.85 -18.62 7.09
C MET A 45 -9.64 -19.53 7.18
N ASN A 46 -9.69 -20.64 6.46
CA ASN A 46 -8.52 -21.51 6.30
C ASN A 46 -7.59 -20.87 5.26
N TYR A 47 -6.39 -20.44 5.70
CA TYR A 47 -5.40 -19.80 4.83
C TYR A 47 -4.95 -20.68 3.65
N GLN A 48 -5.03 -22.02 3.78
CA GLN A 48 -4.68 -22.94 2.70
C GLN A 48 -5.67 -22.84 1.52
N ARG A 49 -6.95 -22.52 1.78
CA ARG A 49 -7.95 -22.29 0.74
C ARG A 49 -7.74 -20.94 0.03
N MET A 50 -7.14 -19.98 0.70
CA MET A 50 -6.82 -18.66 0.12
C MET A 50 -5.84 -18.79 -1.05
N ARG A 51 -5.01 -19.84 -1.09
CA ARG A 51 -4.04 -20.06 -2.17
C ARG A 51 -4.68 -20.08 -3.57
N GLY A 52 -5.86 -20.70 -3.71
CA GLY A 52 -6.59 -20.75 -4.98
C GLY A 52 -7.13 -19.37 -5.41
N TRP A 53 -7.50 -18.53 -4.43
CA TRP A 53 -8.09 -17.21 -4.67
C TRP A 53 -7.07 -16.08 -4.84
N MET A 54 -5.80 -16.33 -4.48
CA MET A 54 -4.74 -15.30 -4.53
C MET A 54 -4.49 -14.80 -5.94
N PHE A 55 -4.41 -15.70 -6.94
CA PHE A 55 -4.19 -15.30 -8.33
C PHE A 55 -5.38 -14.52 -8.89
N LEU A 56 -6.60 -14.90 -8.50
CA LEU A 56 -7.80 -14.13 -8.85
C LEU A 56 -7.77 -12.74 -8.18
N GLY A 57 -7.47 -12.69 -6.88
CA GLY A 57 -7.34 -11.44 -6.14
C GLY A 57 -6.25 -10.52 -6.71
N MET A 58 -5.14 -11.08 -7.13
CA MET A 58 -4.08 -10.35 -7.85
C MET A 58 -4.60 -9.78 -9.18
N GLY A 59 -5.28 -10.61 -10.00
CA GLY A 59 -5.84 -10.16 -11.26
C GLY A 59 -6.86 -9.03 -11.09
N VAL A 60 -7.75 -9.15 -10.10
CA VAL A 60 -8.69 -8.09 -9.71
C VAL A 60 -7.96 -6.84 -9.25
N THR A 61 -6.91 -6.97 -8.46
CA THR A 61 -6.11 -5.83 -7.99
C THR A 61 -5.45 -5.08 -9.15
N VAL A 62 -4.80 -5.80 -10.06
CA VAL A 62 -4.17 -5.20 -11.25
C VAL A 62 -5.23 -4.51 -12.12
N PHE A 63 -6.39 -5.14 -12.32
CA PHE A 63 -7.50 -4.54 -13.05
C PHE A 63 -7.98 -3.24 -12.39
N LEU A 64 -8.17 -3.23 -11.07
CA LEU A 64 -8.60 -2.04 -10.31
C LEU A 64 -7.55 -0.92 -10.35
N LEU A 65 -6.25 -1.25 -10.25
CA LEU A 65 -5.16 -0.28 -10.40
C LEU A 65 -5.12 0.33 -11.81
N ILE A 66 -5.37 -0.46 -12.85
CA ILE A 66 -5.51 0.06 -14.21
C ILE A 66 -6.77 0.92 -14.33
N ALA A 67 -7.90 0.45 -13.81
CA ALA A 67 -9.16 1.17 -13.87
C ALA A 67 -9.07 2.56 -13.20
N VAL A 68 -8.40 2.67 -12.04
CA VAL A 68 -8.27 3.95 -11.33
C VAL A 68 -7.48 4.99 -12.14
N LEU A 69 -6.55 4.57 -13.00
CA LEU A 69 -5.81 5.49 -13.88
C LEU A 69 -6.71 6.16 -14.93
N PHE A 70 -7.86 5.54 -15.29
CA PHE A 70 -8.79 6.06 -16.29
C PHE A 70 -10.04 6.69 -15.66
N VAL A 71 -10.58 6.11 -14.59
CA VAL A 71 -11.89 6.46 -14.01
C VAL A 71 -11.76 7.05 -12.61
N GLY A 72 -10.55 7.10 -12.04
CA GLY A 72 -10.32 7.58 -10.67
C GLY A 72 -10.62 9.06 -10.50
N THR A 73 -11.07 9.41 -9.30
CA THR A 73 -11.27 10.81 -8.89
C THR A 73 -9.94 11.41 -8.43
N THR A 74 -9.68 12.64 -8.86
CA THR A 74 -8.49 13.38 -8.48
C THR A 74 -8.72 14.08 -7.14
N ILE A 75 -7.96 13.67 -6.12
CA ILE A 75 -7.98 14.32 -4.79
C ILE A 75 -6.56 14.81 -4.53
N ASN A 76 -6.42 16.10 -4.19
CA ASN A 76 -5.11 16.75 -3.96
C ASN A 76 -4.10 16.54 -5.12
N GLY A 77 -4.58 16.64 -6.35
CA GLY A 77 -3.73 16.54 -7.55
C GLY A 77 -3.31 15.11 -7.93
N ALA A 78 -3.80 14.08 -7.25
CA ALA A 78 -3.50 12.69 -7.57
C ALA A 78 -4.77 11.86 -7.78
N GLN A 79 -4.79 11.09 -8.87
CA GLN A 79 -5.89 10.22 -9.26
C GLN A 79 -5.68 8.84 -8.64
N ARG A 80 -6.26 8.61 -7.44
CA ARG A 80 -5.98 7.42 -6.62
C ARG A 80 -7.23 6.74 -6.07
N TRP A 81 -8.40 7.38 -6.21
CA TRP A 81 -9.63 6.96 -5.56
C TRP A 81 -10.71 6.61 -6.56
N ILE A 82 -11.41 5.53 -6.33
CA ILE A 82 -12.65 5.20 -7.04
C ILE A 82 -13.81 5.60 -6.13
N ALA A 83 -14.59 6.61 -6.55
CA ALA A 83 -15.78 7.04 -5.84
C ALA A 83 -16.96 6.13 -6.19
N LEU A 84 -17.55 5.51 -5.17
CA LEU A 84 -18.76 4.68 -5.27
C LEU A 84 -19.87 5.33 -4.44
N GLY A 85 -20.40 6.46 -4.93
CA GLY A 85 -21.36 7.25 -4.18
C GLY A 85 -20.73 7.86 -2.91
N PRO A 86 -21.29 7.60 -1.70
CA PRO A 86 -20.74 8.13 -0.45
C PRO A 86 -19.45 7.41 0.01
N LEU A 87 -19.10 6.32 -0.63
CA LEU A 87 -17.91 5.53 -0.32
C LEU A 87 -16.80 5.84 -1.32
N SER A 88 -15.57 5.93 -0.84
CA SER A 88 -14.36 6.03 -1.64
C SER A 88 -13.47 4.82 -1.36
N PHE A 89 -12.99 4.18 -2.42
CA PHE A 89 -12.11 3.03 -2.35
C PHE A 89 -10.78 3.33 -3.04
N GLN A 90 -9.66 2.98 -2.39
CA GLN A 90 -8.33 3.13 -2.96
C GLN A 90 -7.78 1.74 -3.31
N PRO A 91 -7.62 1.41 -4.61
CA PRO A 91 -7.10 0.10 -5.03
C PRO A 91 -5.69 -0.21 -4.51
N ALA A 92 -4.85 0.81 -4.32
CA ALA A 92 -3.51 0.66 -3.80
C ALA A 92 -3.47 0.08 -2.37
N GLU A 93 -4.51 0.29 -1.55
CA GLU A 93 -4.64 -0.35 -0.23
C GLU A 93 -4.79 -1.87 -0.36
N PHE A 94 -5.57 -2.31 -1.35
CA PHE A 94 -5.75 -3.73 -1.63
C PHE A 94 -4.48 -4.35 -2.24
N ALA A 95 -3.74 -3.57 -3.05
CA ALA A 95 -2.45 -3.99 -3.61
C ALA A 95 -1.41 -4.33 -2.54
N LYS A 96 -1.35 -3.58 -1.44
CA LYS A 96 -0.46 -3.90 -0.29
C LYS A 96 -0.74 -5.29 0.28
N LEU A 97 -2.03 -5.61 0.50
CA LEU A 97 -2.43 -6.92 1.00
C LEU A 97 -2.06 -8.05 0.02
N MET A 98 -2.38 -7.86 -1.26
CA MET A 98 -2.06 -8.86 -2.28
C MET A 98 -0.55 -9.06 -2.45
N ALA A 99 0.24 -7.99 -2.37
CA ALA A 99 1.70 -8.08 -2.45
C ALA A 99 2.29 -8.92 -1.31
N VAL A 100 1.81 -8.72 -0.07
CA VAL A 100 2.25 -9.53 1.08
C VAL A 100 1.85 -10.99 0.91
N LEU A 101 0.63 -11.28 0.50
CA LEU A 101 0.16 -12.66 0.29
C LEU A 101 0.93 -13.36 -0.83
N MET A 102 1.17 -12.67 -1.95
CA MET A 102 1.94 -13.22 -3.08
C MET A 102 3.41 -13.43 -2.72
N GLY A 103 4.02 -12.50 -1.97
CA GLY A 103 5.36 -12.66 -1.42
C GLY A 103 5.48 -13.86 -0.48
N ALA A 104 4.56 -13.99 0.46
CA ALA A 104 4.50 -15.12 1.38
C ALA A 104 4.32 -16.46 0.64
N PHE A 105 3.46 -16.50 -0.37
CA PHE A 105 3.26 -17.68 -1.20
C PHE A 105 4.54 -18.09 -1.94
N SER A 106 5.25 -17.14 -2.55
CA SER A 106 6.50 -17.40 -3.26
C SER A 106 7.58 -17.94 -2.33
N ILE A 107 7.73 -17.32 -1.17
CA ILE A 107 8.72 -17.73 -0.16
C ILE A 107 8.39 -19.13 0.37
N ALA A 108 7.12 -19.39 0.68
CA ALA A 108 6.68 -20.71 1.12
C ALA A 108 6.94 -21.81 0.06
N ALA A 109 6.78 -21.47 -1.23
CA ALA A 109 7.08 -22.40 -2.32
C ALA A 109 8.58 -22.76 -2.42
N VAL A 110 9.46 -21.82 -2.04
CA VAL A 110 10.90 -22.07 -1.95
C VAL A 110 11.23 -22.94 -0.72
N LEU A 111 10.73 -22.54 0.45
CA LEU A 111 11.06 -23.19 1.74
C LEU A 111 10.45 -24.58 1.88
N SER A 112 9.35 -24.88 1.19
CA SER A 112 8.67 -26.18 1.28
C SER A 112 9.34 -27.30 0.49
N LYS A 113 10.39 -27.02 -0.29
CA LYS A 113 11.10 -28.01 -1.11
C LYS A 113 12.50 -28.26 -0.60
N GLU A 114 12.82 -29.52 -0.30
CA GLU A 114 14.18 -29.94 0.03
C GLU A 114 15.18 -29.67 -1.09
N HIS A 115 14.74 -29.79 -2.35
CA HIS A 115 15.56 -29.56 -3.54
C HIS A 115 14.85 -28.56 -4.47
N PHE A 116 14.91 -27.27 -4.14
CA PHE A 116 14.42 -26.21 -5.01
C PHE A 116 15.34 -26.04 -6.23
N ARG A 117 14.78 -26.17 -7.44
CA ARG A 117 15.49 -26.00 -8.71
C ARG A 117 14.86 -24.85 -9.50
N LEU A 118 15.66 -23.84 -9.79
CA LEU A 118 15.22 -22.62 -10.45
C LEU A 118 14.65 -22.88 -11.86
N ASP A 119 15.24 -23.82 -12.59
CA ASP A 119 14.84 -24.25 -13.94
C ASP A 119 13.44 -24.89 -13.96
N ARG A 120 13.08 -25.62 -12.92
CA ARG A 120 11.80 -26.35 -12.82
C ARG A 120 10.74 -25.60 -12.00
N ASP A 121 11.15 -24.88 -10.97
CA ASP A 121 10.28 -24.26 -9.97
C ASP A 121 10.27 -22.74 -10.04
N GLY A 122 11.08 -22.15 -10.91
CA GLY A 122 11.25 -20.70 -11.04
C GLY A 122 9.94 -19.95 -11.27
N GLY A 123 9.02 -20.49 -12.06
CA GLY A 123 7.71 -19.88 -12.29
C GLY A 123 6.89 -19.64 -11.02
N ARG A 124 7.06 -20.48 -9.98
CA ARG A 124 6.36 -20.30 -8.69
C ARG A 124 6.90 -19.13 -7.87
N VAL A 125 8.09 -18.68 -8.18
CA VAL A 125 8.75 -17.54 -7.53
C VAL A 125 8.67 -16.30 -8.41
N PHE A 126 9.07 -16.43 -9.68
CA PHE A 126 9.13 -15.28 -10.59
C PHE A 126 7.78 -14.68 -10.90
N THR A 127 6.73 -15.51 -11.12
CA THR A 127 5.39 -15.00 -11.46
C THR A 127 4.80 -14.11 -10.35
N PRO A 128 4.78 -14.52 -9.06
CA PRO A 128 4.32 -13.64 -7.99
C PRO A 128 5.18 -12.38 -7.82
N PHE A 129 6.51 -12.49 -7.90
CA PHE A 129 7.37 -11.31 -7.78
C PHE A 129 7.22 -10.35 -8.97
N ALA A 130 7.06 -10.87 -10.19
CA ALA A 130 6.75 -10.05 -11.36
C ALA A 130 5.41 -9.32 -11.20
N SER A 131 4.39 -9.99 -10.67
CA SER A 131 3.09 -9.35 -10.40
C SER A 131 3.17 -8.27 -9.31
N ILE A 132 3.98 -8.48 -8.26
CA ILE A 132 4.26 -7.45 -7.25
C ILE A 132 4.93 -6.23 -7.90
N LEU A 133 5.90 -6.45 -8.79
CA LEU A 133 6.57 -5.37 -9.51
C LEU A 133 5.60 -4.59 -10.41
N VAL A 134 4.71 -5.30 -11.12
CA VAL A 134 3.65 -4.67 -11.93
C VAL A 134 2.72 -3.83 -11.06
N MET A 135 2.25 -4.36 -9.93
CA MET A 135 1.40 -3.61 -8.99
C MET A 135 2.12 -2.37 -8.44
N ALA A 136 3.38 -2.51 -8.03
CA ALA A 136 4.18 -1.39 -7.53
C ALA A 136 4.38 -0.31 -8.60
N PHE A 137 4.62 -0.71 -9.86
CA PHE A 137 4.72 0.22 -10.99
C PHE A 137 3.40 0.94 -11.27
N LEU A 138 2.26 0.24 -11.25
CA LEU A 138 0.94 0.87 -11.43
C LEU A 138 0.65 1.89 -10.32
N VAL A 139 0.91 1.53 -9.06
CA VAL A 139 0.75 2.44 -7.91
C VAL A 139 1.71 3.66 -8.03
N TYR A 140 2.93 3.45 -8.53
CA TYR A 140 3.85 4.56 -8.81
C TYR A 140 3.28 5.52 -9.86
N ARG A 141 2.56 5.00 -10.88
CA ARG A 141 1.87 5.79 -11.91
C ARG A 141 0.69 6.60 -11.35
N GLU A 142 0.13 6.21 -10.22
CA GLU A 142 -0.89 6.96 -9.46
C GLU A 142 -0.32 8.12 -8.62
N PRO A 143 0.84 8.70 -8.91
CA PRO A 143 1.80 9.47 -8.10
C PRO A 143 1.86 9.09 -6.61
N ASP A 144 1.71 7.81 -6.26
CA ASP A 144 1.81 7.29 -4.90
C ASP A 144 3.08 6.47 -4.65
N PHE A 145 4.21 7.18 -4.58
CA PHE A 145 5.51 6.56 -4.39
C PHE A 145 5.64 5.85 -3.04
N GLY A 146 5.08 6.43 -1.97
CA GLY A 146 5.14 5.84 -0.63
C GLY A 146 4.49 4.46 -0.60
N THR A 147 3.28 4.35 -1.14
CA THR A 147 2.57 3.07 -1.25
C THR A 147 3.27 2.11 -2.22
N ALA A 148 3.84 2.59 -3.33
CA ALA A 148 4.62 1.75 -4.24
C ALA A 148 5.85 1.15 -3.55
N CYS A 149 6.56 1.93 -2.72
CA CYS A 149 7.66 1.43 -1.90
C CYS A 149 7.22 0.36 -0.90
N ILE A 150 6.03 0.48 -0.30
CA ILE A 150 5.48 -0.52 0.61
C ILE A 150 5.11 -1.79 -0.15
N VAL A 151 4.41 -1.66 -1.28
CA VAL A 151 3.98 -2.81 -2.12
C VAL A 151 5.16 -3.66 -2.57
N PHE A 152 6.26 -3.04 -2.93
CA PHE A 152 7.48 -3.75 -3.34
C PHE A 152 8.39 -4.10 -2.16
N GLY A 153 8.60 -3.16 -1.25
CA GLY A 153 9.57 -3.25 -0.16
C GLY A 153 9.24 -4.32 0.88
N VAL A 154 7.96 -4.47 1.25
CA VAL A 154 7.57 -5.47 2.26
C VAL A 154 7.82 -6.90 1.78
N PRO A 155 7.37 -7.35 0.58
CA PRO A 155 7.72 -8.68 0.07
C PRO A 155 9.22 -8.88 -0.15
N LEU A 156 9.94 -7.83 -0.57
CA LEU A 156 11.39 -7.87 -0.70
C LEU A 156 12.05 -8.10 0.66
N LEU A 157 11.64 -7.36 1.70
CA LEU A 157 12.14 -7.54 3.06
C LEU A 157 11.86 -8.95 3.60
N MET A 158 10.66 -9.47 3.36
CA MET A 158 10.32 -10.86 3.71
C MET A 158 11.27 -11.86 3.04
N ALA A 159 11.54 -11.68 1.74
CA ALA A 159 12.46 -12.53 1.00
C ALA A 159 13.91 -12.41 1.52
N LEU A 160 14.36 -11.20 1.83
CA LEU A 160 15.69 -10.97 2.40
C LEU A 160 15.84 -11.68 3.75
N VAL A 161 14.88 -11.51 4.65
CA VAL A 161 14.94 -12.11 6.01
C VAL A 161 14.94 -13.64 5.95
N LEU A 162 14.12 -14.22 5.06
CA LEU A 162 13.87 -15.66 5.07
C LEU A 162 14.77 -16.46 4.11
N LEU A 163 15.24 -15.85 3.02
CA LEU A 163 15.96 -16.57 1.97
C LEU A 163 17.44 -16.13 1.83
N VAL A 164 17.83 -14.97 2.38
CA VAL A 164 19.17 -14.40 2.14
C VAL A 164 19.95 -14.34 3.46
N PRO A 165 21.19 -14.87 3.50
CA PRO A 165 22.03 -14.76 4.69
C PRO A 165 22.37 -13.28 4.99
N PRO A 166 22.42 -12.87 6.28
CA PRO A 166 22.58 -11.46 6.69
C PRO A 166 23.81 -10.76 6.10
N ARG A 167 24.89 -11.51 5.86
CA ARG A 167 26.11 -10.97 5.24
C ARG A 167 25.89 -10.35 3.85
N ARG A 168 24.86 -10.83 3.09
CA ARG A 168 24.54 -10.32 1.76
C ARG A 168 23.63 -9.10 1.80
N TRP A 169 23.01 -8.80 2.94
CA TRP A 169 22.12 -7.62 3.07
C TRP A 169 22.86 -6.31 2.82
N LEU A 170 24.13 -6.23 3.23
CA LEU A 170 24.99 -5.07 2.99
C LEU A 170 25.15 -4.73 1.49
N TRP A 171 25.00 -5.72 0.62
CA TRP A 171 25.10 -5.55 -0.83
C TRP A 171 23.75 -5.31 -1.53
N ILE A 172 22.65 -5.65 -0.87
CA ILE A 172 21.30 -5.54 -1.44
C ILE A 172 20.56 -4.32 -0.89
N VAL A 173 20.56 -4.13 0.42
CA VAL A 173 19.75 -3.09 1.07
C VAL A 173 20.21 -1.68 0.71
N PRO A 174 21.51 -1.29 0.84
CA PRO A 174 21.91 0.07 0.53
C PRO A 174 21.66 0.48 -0.92
N PRO A 175 21.98 -0.31 -1.96
CA PRO A 175 21.68 0.08 -3.32
C PRO A 175 20.18 0.14 -3.61
N THR A 176 19.36 -0.73 -2.98
CA THR A 176 17.90 -0.69 -3.12
C THR A 176 17.32 0.59 -2.50
N VAL A 177 17.76 0.95 -1.30
CA VAL A 177 17.35 2.19 -0.63
C VAL A 177 17.80 3.42 -1.42
N LEU A 178 19.04 3.42 -1.91
CA LEU A 178 19.58 4.51 -2.73
C LEU A 178 18.81 4.66 -4.04
N ALA A 179 18.49 3.56 -4.71
CA ALA A 179 17.68 3.57 -5.94
C ALA A 179 16.26 4.09 -5.66
N ALA A 180 15.61 3.64 -4.58
CA ALA A 180 14.30 4.14 -4.18
C ALA A 180 14.36 5.64 -3.86
N PHE A 181 15.37 6.09 -3.14
CA PHE A 181 15.58 7.52 -2.86
C PHE A 181 15.79 8.32 -4.14
N ALA A 182 16.66 7.87 -5.04
CA ALA A 182 16.91 8.54 -6.33
C ALA A 182 15.62 8.65 -7.18
N ILE A 183 14.84 7.56 -7.30
CA ILE A 183 13.54 7.58 -8.00
C ILE A 183 12.55 8.52 -7.30
N GLY A 184 12.58 8.56 -5.96
CA GLY A 184 11.78 9.48 -5.16
C GLY A 184 12.06 10.95 -5.50
N MET A 185 13.33 11.30 -5.70
CA MET A 185 13.79 12.65 -5.98
C MET A 185 13.54 13.13 -7.42
N LEU A 186 13.18 12.25 -8.34
CA LEU A 186 12.85 12.65 -9.73
C LEU A 186 11.61 13.54 -9.86
N GLN A 187 10.81 13.65 -8.82
CA GLN A 187 9.58 14.45 -8.83
C GLN A 187 9.75 15.76 -8.06
N PRO A 188 9.61 16.95 -8.69
CA PRO A 188 9.80 18.26 -8.06
C PRO A 188 8.93 18.48 -6.80
N TYR A 189 7.72 17.98 -6.81
CA TYR A 189 6.80 18.04 -5.67
C TYR A 189 7.39 17.38 -4.39
N ARG A 190 8.17 16.31 -4.52
CA ARG A 190 8.78 15.63 -3.36
C ARG A 190 9.99 16.37 -2.84
N MET A 191 10.73 17.02 -3.74
CA MET A 191 11.82 17.92 -3.35
C MET A 191 11.29 19.05 -2.49
N LYS A 192 10.20 19.70 -2.89
CA LYS A 192 9.55 20.76 -2.12
C LYS A 192 9.14 20.30 -0.72
N ARG A 193 8.62 19.07 -0.57
CA ARG A 193 8.30 18.51 0.76
C ARG A 193 9.54 18.29 1.64
N LEU A 194 10.67 17.92 1.05
CA LEU A 194 11.94 17.79 1.76
C LEU A 194 12.47 19.15 2.23
N GLU A 195 12.41 20.18 1.39
CA GLU A 195 12.78 21.56 1.76
C GLU A 195 11.94 22.05 2.95
N VAL A 196 10.63 21.84 2.88
CA VAL A 196 9.69 22.20 3.97
C VAL A 196 9.94 21.38 5.24
N TRP A 197 10.47 20.16 5.15
CA TRP A 197 10.82 19.37 6.33
C TRP A 197 12.01 19.96 7.10
N PHE A 198 12.94 20.61 6.41
CA PHE A 198 14.06 21.34 7.03
C PHE A 198 13.67 22.76 7.47
N ASP A 199 12.76 23.42 6.73
CA ASP A 199 12.22 24.75 7.08
C ASP A 199 10.69 24.77 6.92
N PRO A 200 9.93 24.34 7.96
CA PRO A 200 8.46 24.29 7.91
C PRO A 200 7.78 25.64 7.70
N TRP A 201 8.47 26.73 8.02
CA TRP A 201 7.92 28.08 7.92
C TRP A 201 7.99 28.67 6.51
N SER A 202 8.82 28.10 5.64
CA SER A 202 8.96 28.56 4.26
C SER A 202 7.65 28.41 3.44
N ASP A 203 6.79 27.44 3.79
CA ASP A 203 5.50 27.19 3.13
C ASP A 203 4.44 26.69 4.11
N ALA A 204 4.17 27.45 5.16
CA ALA A 204 3.30 27.08 6.27
C ALA A 204 1.82 26.83 5.87
N ARG A 205 1.37 27.33 4.71
CA ARG A 205 -0.03 27.23 4.26
C ARG A 205 -0.31 26.04 3.33
N ASP A 206 0.69 25.47 2.68
CA ASP A 206 0.54 24.38 1.71
C ASP A 206 1.29 23.13 2.18
N ALA A 207 2.54 22.94 1.79
CA ALA A 207 3.29 21.72 2.10
C ALA A 207 3.67 21.58 3.60
N GLY A 208 3.80 22.70 4.34
CA GLY A 208 4.10 22.75 5.78
C GLY A 208 2.90 22.61 6.71
N TYR A 209 1.67 22.59 6.19
CA TYR A 209 0.45 22.53 7.02
C TYR A 209 0.34 21.28 7.89
N GLN A 210 1.03 20.20 7.54
CA GLN A 210 0.98 18.91 8.26
C GLN A 210 2.13 18.71 9.27
N MET A 211 2.99 19.69 9.43
CA MET A 211 4.11 19.70 10.38
C MET A 211 3.84 20.64 11.55
#